data_7af17af60687f63955612b00c3cb21b2
#
_entry.id   7af17af60687f63955612b00c3cb21b2
#
_cell.length_a   1.000
_cell.length_b   1.000
_cell.length_c   1.000
_cell.angle_alpha   90.00
_cell.angle_beta   90.00
_cell.angle_gamma   90.00
#
_symmetry.space_group_name_H-M   'P 1'
#
loop_
_entity.id
_entity.type
_entity.pdbx_description
1 polymer ?
#
loop_
_entity_poly.entity_id
_entity_poly.type
_entity_poly.pdbx_seq_one_letter_code
_entity_poly.pdbx_strand_id
1 'polypeptide(L)'
;MIDFLKLPSPCYVLDETLLDRNLAVIDRVRRESGAEIIVALKACAMWSIFPELARHSDGATASSAAEARLVFEEYGKPAHTYAPVYTDRNIDEILRCSDHITFNSVAQFGRFGPMALLRGISCGLRINPQYSPVETDLYNPCVPGSRLGVTADELNDLPAGIDGLHFHVLCESRPHHLKLALEAVEKHFGQYLDRIGWLNMGGGHLMTHAEYDCDELIALLRDFKSRHPRLRLILEPGSAFTWRTGCLVSTVEDIVGAHEPAEGEKRWRMGGTSCLAGDYCGDWAFDHELKVGERIVFEDMIHYTMVKTTMFNGVAHPSIVIARRDGRTDVIREFGYEDFRNRMS
;
A
#
# COMPACT_ATOMS: atom_id res chain seq x y z
N MET A 1 23.07 -6.10 -15.87
CA MET A 1 22.37 -7.31 -15.36
C MET A 1 22.80 -7.51 -13.92
N ILE A 2 21.85 -7.74 -13.02
CA ILE A 2 22.13 -7.94 -11.58
C ILE A 2 22.82 -9.29 -11.41
N ASP A 3 23.93 -9.31 -10.68
CA ASP A 3 24.64 -10.55 -10.30
C ASP A 3 24.10 -11.02 -8.94
N PHE A 4 23.07 -11.84 -8.96
CA PHE A 4 22.39 -12.33 -7.76
C PHE A 4 23.30 -13.21 -6.86
N LEU A 5 24.38 -13.78 -7.41
CA LEU A 5 25.31 -14.60 -6.63
C LEU A 5 26.13 -13.78 -5.61
N LYS A 6 26.30 -12.48 -5.89
CA LYS A 6 27.05 -11.56 -5.01
C LYS A 6 26.19 -10.88 -3.94
N LEU A 7 24.88 -11.06 -3.98
CA LEU A 7 23.98 -10.44 -3.03
C LEU A 7 23.85 -11.28 -1.73
N PRO A 8 23.56 -10.64 -0.60
CA PRO A 8 23.18 -11.37 0.61
C PRO A 8 21.96 -12.25 0.34
N SER A 9 21.78 -13.33 1.11
CA SER A 9 20.64 -14.24 0.96
C SER A 9 20.11 -14.61 2.35
N PRO A 10 18.78 -14.49 2.56
CA PRO A 10 17.80 -13.93 1.63
C PRO A 10 17.86 -12.39 1.55
N CYS A 11 17.45 -11.82 0.39
CA CYS A 11 17.31 -10.35 0.27
C CYS A 11 16.20 -9.93 -0.68
N TYR A 12 15.55 -8.81 -0.38
CA TYR A 12 14.70 -8.08 -1.31
C TYR A 12 15.59 -7.18 -2.18
N VAL A 13 15.40 -7.22 -3.49
CA VAL A 13 16.14 -6.41 -4.46
C VAL A 13 15.15 -5.54 -5.23
N LEU A 14 15.19 -4.25 -5.01
CA LEU A 14 14.44 -3.27 -5.80
C LEU A 14 15.33 -2.77 -6.95
N ASP A 15 14.80 -2.77 -8.17
CA ASP A 15 15.45 -2.23 -9.37
C ASP A 15 14.94 -0.82 -9.67
N GLU A 16 15.81 0.17 -9.58
CA GLU A 16 15.48 1.58 -9.83
C GLU A 16 15.01 1.84 -11.27
N THR A 17 15.49 1.07 -12.24
CA THR A 17 15.08 1.23 -13.64
C THR A 17 13.62 0.78 -13.84
N LEU A 18 13.22 -0.27 -13.14
CA LEU A 18 11.83 -0.73 -13.14
C LEU A 18 10.93 0.23 -12.36
N LEU A 19 11.44 0.77 -11.26
CA LEU A 19 10.72 1.80 -10.49
C LEU A 19 10.42 3.03 -11.37
N ASP A 20 11.40 3.53 -12.13
CA ASP A 20 11.24 4.69 -13.02
C ASP A 20 10.10 4.51 -14.02
N ARG A 21 9.93 3.31 -14.55
CA ARG A 21 8.82 2.98 -15.47
C ARG A 21 7.46 3.19 -14.79
N ASN A 22 7.31 2.71 -13.58
CA ASN A 22 6.09 2.87 -12.81
C ASN A 22 5.84 4.34 -12.47
N LEU A 23 6.87 5.05 -12.04
CA LEU A 23 6.79 6.46 -11.70
C LEU A 23 6.38 7.32 -12.91
N ALA A 24 6.85 7.00 -14.11
CA ALA A 24 6.44 7.69 -15.34
C ALA A 24 4.94 7.52 -15.63
N VAL A 25 4.39 6.31 -15.42
CA VAL A 25 2.95 6.05 -15.60
C VAL A 25 2.13 6.82 -14.57
N ILE A 26 2.52 6.76 -13.31
CA ILE A 26 1.84 7.44 -12.20
C ILE A 26 1.85 8.95 -12.40
N ASP A 27 3.00 9.52 -12.77
CA ASP A 27 3.15 10.95 -13.04
C ASP A 27 2.32 11.41 -14.24
N ARG A 28 2.19 10.57 -15.28
CA ARG A 28 1.27 10.82 -16.40
C ARG A 28 -0.18 10.92 -15.93
N VAL A 29 -0.66 9.90 -15.17
CA VAL A 29 -2.03 9.90 -14.65
C VAL A 29 -2.28 11.13 -13.79
N ARG A 30 -1.35 11.45 -12.88
CA ARG A 30 -1.43 12.62 -11.99
C ARG A 30 -1.59 13.92 -12.78
N ARG A 31 -0.69 14.16 -13.73
CA ARG A 31 -0.69 15.41 -14.52
C ARG A 31 -1.89 15.55 -15.45
N GLU A 32 -2.28 14.44 -16.09
CA GLU A 32 -3.34 14.49 -17.09
C GLU A 32 -4.73 14.47 -16.46
N SER A 33 -4.94 13.80 -15.34
CA SER A 33 -6.23 13.80 -14.63
C SER A 33 -6.45 15.03 -13.76
N GLY A 34 -5.37 15.66 -13.28
CA GLY A 34 -5.41 16.72 -12.27
C GLY A 34 -5.82 16.20 -10.86
N ALA A 35 -5.82 14.89 -10.65
CA ALA A 35 -5.98 14.30 -9.33
C ALA A 35 -4.63 14.24 -8.60
N GLU A 36 -4.66 14.42 -7.29
CA GLU A 36 -3.51 14.20 -6.43
C GLU A 36 -3.29 12.70 -6.25
N ILE A 37 -2.05 12.25 -6.41
CA ILE A 37 -1.68 10.85 -6.17
C ILE A 37 -0.69 10.80 -5.02
N ILE A 38 -1.07 10.11 -3.94
CA ILE A 38 -0.26 9.94 -2.74
C ILE A 38 0.10 8.46 -2.52
N VAL A 39 1.29 8.21 -2.01
CA VAL A 39 1.83 6.85 -1.83
C VAL A 39 1.23 6.18 -0.60
N ALA A 40 0.68 4.98 -0.71
CA ALA A 40 0.24 4.22 0.45
C ALA A 40 1.37 3.36 1.04
N LEU A 41 1.90 3.75 2.21
CA LEU A 41 3.04 3.09 2.86
C LEU A 41 2.77 1.63 3.22
N LYS A 42 1.52 1.26 3.51
CA LYS A 42 1.15 -0.13 3.80
C LYS A 42 1.56 -1.14 2.74
N ALA A 43 1.76 -0.70 1.48
CA ALA A 43 2.22 -1.55 0.40
C ALA A 43 3.75 -1.65 0.37
N CYS A 44 4.44 -0.53 0.55
CA CYS A 44 5.90 -0.47 0.57
C CYS A 44 6.36 0.73 1.42
N ALA A 45 7.02 0.44 2.54
CA ALA A 45 7.58 1.45 3.44
C ALA A 45 9.12 1.53 3.37
N MET A 46 9.69 1.21 2.22
CA MET A 46 11.12 1.30 1.95
C MET A 46 11.54 2.77 1.82
N TRP A 47 11.79 3.42 2.95
CA TRP A 47 12.05 4.86 3.03
C TRP A 47 13.27 5.33 2.22
N SER A 48 14.23 4.46 1.95
CA SER A 48 15.40 4.79 1.11
C SER A 48 15.04 5.19 -0.34
N ILE A 49 13.83 4.88 -0.82
CA ILE A 49 13.34 5.33 -2.12
C ILE A 49 12.36 6.51 -2.04
N PHE A 50 12.01 6.99 -0.84
CA PHE A 50 11.06 8.09 -0.68
C PHE A 50 11.45 9.37 -1.41
N PRO A 51 12.74 9.78 -1.47
CA PRO A 51 13.13 10.95 -2.26
C PRO A 51 12.76 10.83 -3.75
N GLU A 52 12.75 9.60 -4.30
CA GLU A 52 12.34 9.35 -5.68
C GLU A 52 10.81 9.39 -5.80
N LEU A 53 10.10 8.70 -4.90
CA LEU A 53 8.64 8.70 -4.91
C LEU A 53 8.07 10.13 -4.74
N ALA A 54 8.68 10.95 -3.89
CA ALA A 54 8.22 12.31 -3.60
C ALA A 54 8.29 13.26 -4.80
N ARG A 55 9.12 12.97 -5.81
CA ARG A 55 9.18 13.75 -7.06
C ARG A 55 8.00 13.46 -7.98
N HIS A 56 7.40 12.29 -7.87
CA HIS A 56 6.36 11.77 -8.76
C HIS A 56 4.99 11.63 -8.10
N SER A 57 4.84 12.11 -6.86
CA SER A 57 3.59 12.07 -6.09
C SER A 57 3.40 13.33 -5.27
N ASP A 58 2.17 13.55 -4.80
CA ASP A 58 1.81 14.76 -4.07
C ASP A 58 2.04 14.62 -2.55
N GLY A 59 2.13 13.39 -2.05
CA GLY A 59 2.33 13.08 -0.65
C GLY A 59 2.37 11.59 -0.37
N ALA A 60 2.15 11.21 0.89
CA ALA A 60 2.03 9.83 1.29
C ALA A 60 0.94 9.65 2.35
N THR A 61 0.28 8.48 2.35
CA THR A 61 -0.73 8.13 3.35
C THR A 61 -0.18 7.14 4.36
N ALA A 62 -0.56 7.34 5.61
CA ALA A 62 -0.16 6.55 6.75
C ALA A 62 -1.37 5.88 7.43
N SER A 63 -1.17 4.68 7.96
CA SER A 63 -2.20 3.90 8.65
C SER A 63 -1.89 3.67 10.15
N SER A 64 -0.86 4.35 10.67
CA SER A 64 -0.47 4.31 12.08
C SER A 64 0.37 5.54 12.44
N ALA A 65 0.60 5.76 13.74
CA ALA A 65 1.50 6.81 14.22
C ALA A 65 2.95 6.61 13.70
N ALA A 66 3.42 5.36 13.66
CA ALA A 66 4.75 5.04 13.16
C ALA A 66 4.89 5.36 11.67
N GLU A 67 3.88 5.01 10.84
CA GLU A 67 3.89 5.38 9.42
C GLU A 67 3.78 6.89 9.23
N ALA A 68 2.91 7.59 10.00
CA ALA A 68 2.78 9.05 9.92
C ALA A 68 4.11 9.74 10.24
N ARG A 69 4.80 9.27 11.27
CA ARG A 69 6.12 9.75 11.64
C ARG A 69 7.16 9.46 10.55
N LEU A 70 7.16 8.27 9.97
CA LEU A 70 8.05 7.88 8.88
C LEU A 70 7.85 8.78 7.65
N VAL A 71 6.60 9.10 7.31
CA VAL A 71 6.29 10.07 6.23
C VAL A 71 6.85 11.44 6.59
N PHE A 72 6.62 11.92 7.79
CA PHE A 72 7.06 13.24 8.21
C PHE A 72 8.59 13.37 8.22
N GLU A 73 9.30 12.36 8.73
CA GLU A 73 10.76 12.39 8.87
C GLU A 73 11.49 12.09 7.55
N GLU A 74 11.02 11.13 6.75
CA GLU A 74 11.77 10.61 5.60
C GLU A 74 11.17 11.00 4.23
N TYR A 75 9.85 11.25 4.17
CA TYR A 75 9.23 11.74 2.93
C TYR A 75 9.32 13.26 2.82
N GLY A 76 9.54 13.95 3.94
CA GLY A 76 9.69 15.40 4.01
C GLY A 76 8.40 16.19 3.82
N LYS A 77 7.24 15.55 4.02
CA LYS A 77 5.90 16.16 3.98
C LYS A 77 5.07 15.63 5.14
N PRO A 78 4.04 16.37 5.58
CA PRO A 78 3.04 15.83 6.48
C PRO A 78 2.25 14.68 5.81
N ALA A 79 1.79 13.73 6.61
CA ALA A 79 1.04 12.59 6.14
C ALA A 79 -0.45 12.89 5.96
N HIS A 80 -1.09 12.18 5.01
CA HIS A 80 -2.53 11.93 5.06
C HIS A 80 -2.75 10.69 5.90
N THR A 81 -3.31 10.83 7.10
CA THR A 81 -3.42 9.69 8.02
C THR A 81 -4.85 9.17 8.12
N TYR A 82 -5.01 7.87 7.89
CA TYR A 82 -6.21 7.12 8.22
C TYR A 82 -5.86 5.86 8.99
N ALA A 83 -6.45 5.70 10.17
CA ALA A 83 -6.48 4.43 10.90
C ALA A 83 -7.90 4.12 11.37
N PRO A 84 -8.30 2.84 11.46
CA PRO A 84 -9.64 2.47 11.93
C PRO A 84 -9.89 2.94 13.37
N VAL A 85 -8.84 3.07 14.18
CA VAL A 85 -8.93 3.50 15.58
C VAL A 85 -7.76 4.42 15.92
N TYR A 86 -8.08 5.58 16.50
CA TYR A 86 -7.13 6.45 17.19
C TYR A 86 -7.30 6.29 18.70
N THR A 87 -6.23 6.46 19.43
CA THR A 87 -6.19 6.33 20.89
C THR A 87 -5.50 7.55 21.50
N ASP A 88 -5.74 7.80 22.81
CA ASP A 88 -5.05 8.88 23.52
C ASP A 88 -3.52 8.72 23.52
N ARG A 89 -3.02 7.49 23.32
CA ARG A 89 -1.58 7.21 23.27
C ARG A 89 -0.92 7.62 21.95
N ASN A 90 -1.66 7.61 20.83
CA ASN A 90 -1.08 7.83 19.52
C ASN A 90 -1.55 9.09 18.80
N ILE A 91 -2.64 9.70 19.25
CA ILE A 91 -3.25 10.83 18.54
C ILE A 91 -2.33 12.04 18.46
N ASP A 92 -1.62 12.38 19.53
CA ASP A 92 -0.74 13.54 19.53
C ASP A 92 0.41 13.43 18.54
N GLU A 93 1.01 12.24 18.41
CA GLU A 93 2.06 11.98 17.42
C GLU A 93 1.50 12.04 16.00
N ILE A 94 0.33 11.44 15.76
CA ILE A 94 -0.37 11.48 14.47
C ILE A 94 -0.65 12.93 14.07
N LEU A 95 -1.22 13.73 14.96
CA LEU A 95 -1.55 15.12 14.67
C LEU A 95 -0.30 16.00 14.45
N ARG A 96 0.83 15.65 15.05
CA ARG A 96 2.10 16.34 14.82
C ARG A 96 2.67 16.06 13.42
N CYS A 97 2.42 14.86 12.90
CA CYS A 97 3.02 14.36 11.66
C CYS A 97 2.07 14.42 10.45
N SER A 98 0.83 14.92 10.61
CA SER A 98 -0.18 14.89 9.55
C SER A 98 -0.75 16.29 9.30
N ASP A 99 -1.12 16.56 8.04
CA ASP A 99 -1.92 17.73 7.65
C ASP A 99 -3.36 17.36 7.26
N HIS A 100 -3.60 16.07 7.00
CA HIS A 100 -4.92 15.49 6.80
C HIS A 100 -5.10 14.31 7.73
N ILE A 101 -6.27 14.24 8.40
CA ILE A 101 -6.65 13.10 9.22
C ILE A 101 -8.06 12.64 8.87
N THR A 102 -8.22 11.37 8.59
CA THR A 102 -9.53 10.78 8.30
C THR A 102 -10.00 9.97 9.49
N PHE A 103 -11.18 10.29 10.02
CA PHE A 103 -11.83 9.57 11.10
C PHE A 103 -12.72 8.46 10.57
N ASN A 104 -12.73 7.34 11.26
CA ASN A 104 -13.50 6.17 10.85
C ASN A 104 -14.98 6.25 11.24
N SER A 105 -15.33 7.11 12.19
CA SER A 105 -16.70 7.31 12.67
C SER A 105 -16.92 8.73 13.18
N VAL A 106 -18.18 9.16 13.23
CA VAL A 106 -18.59 10.45 13.81
C VAL A 106 -18.19 10.54 15.30
N ALA A 107 -18.30 9.44 16.04
CA ALA A 107 -17.90 9.41 17.46
C ALA A 107 -16.38 9.64 17.63
N GLN A 108 -15.57 9.05 16.74
CA GLN A 108 -14.12 9.24 16.75
C GLN A 108 -13.75 10.70 16.41
N PHE A 109 -14.44 11.30 15.40
CA PHE A 109 -14.30 12.73 15.13
C PHE A 109 -14.71 13.60 16.32
N GLY A 110 -15.83 13.28 16.98
CA GLY A 110 -16.26 14.00 18.17
C GLY A 110 -15.21 14.00 19.30
N ARG A 111 -14.46 12.89 19.44
CA ARG A 111 -13.41 12.75 20.44
C ARG A 111 -12.13 13.51 20.10
N PHE A 112 -11.64 13.39 18.87
CA PHE A 112 -10.31 13.85 18.48
C PHE A 112 -10.31 14.99 17.45
N GLY A 113 -11.44 15.21 16.76
CA GLY A 113 -11.57 16.27 15.75
C GLY A 113 -11.27 17.66 16.30
N PRO A 114 -11.78 18.06 17.49
CA PRO A 114 -11.44 19.37 18.06
C PRO A 114 -9.94 19.61 18.21
N MET A 115 -9.18 18.57 18.58
CA MET A 115 -7.71 18.66 18.69
C MET A 115 -7.04 18.86 17.33
N ALA A 116 -7.53 18.16 16.29
CA ALA A 116 -7.04 18.30 14.94
C ALA A 116 -7.33 19.68 14.36
N LEU A 117 -8.55 20.15 14.50
CA LEU A 117 -9.00 21.47 14.03
C LEU A 117 -8.22 22.62 14.69
N LEU A 118 -7.94 22.53 16.00
CA LEU A 118 -7.12 23.52 16.71
C LEU A 118 -5.69 23.60 16.17
N ARG A 119 -5.19 22.53 15.58
CA ARG A 119 -3.86 22.46 14.92
C ARG A 119 -3.91 22.81 13.42
N GLY A 120 -5.08 23.19 12.91
CA GLY A 120 -5.25 23.52 11.48
C GLY A 120 -5.18 22.31 10.55
N ILE A 121 -5.40 21.10 11.08
CA ILE A 121 -5.36 19.85 10.29
C ILE A 121 -6.71 19.68 9.60
N SER A 122 -6.69 19.37 8.29
CA SER A 122 -7.90 19.08 7.53
C SER A 122 -8.47 17.73 7.95
N CYS A 123 -9.74 17.72 8.35
CA CYS A 123 -10.42 16.55 8.89
C CYS A 123 -11.34 15.91 7.84
N GLY A 124 -11.22 14.61 7.67
CA GLY A 124 -12.09 13.82 6.83
C GLY A 124 -12.88 12.77 7.60
N LEU A 125 -13.91 12.26 6.95
CA LEU A 125 -14.69 11.12 7.44
C LEU A 125 -14.61 9.98 6.43
N ARG A 126 -14.25 8.79 6.89
CA ARG A 126 -14.34 7.60 6.05
C ARG A 126 -15.80 7.20 5.89
N ILE A 127 -16.23 7.04 4.64
CA ILE A 127 -17.55 6.58 4.26
C ILE A 127 -17.51 5.16 3.69
N ASN A 128 -18.60 4.43 3.89
CA ASN A 128 -18.86 3.15 3.27
C ASN A 128 -19.96 3.32 2.24
N PRO A 129 -19.66 3.37 0.93
CA PRO A 129 -20.65 3.55 -0.11
C PRO A 129 -21.50 2.30 -0.37
N GLN A 130 -21.31 1.22 0.40
CA GLN A 130 -22.00 -0.06 0.28
C GLN A 130 -21.84 -0.72 -1.11
N TYR A 131 -20.72 -0.42 -1.75
CA TYR A 131 -20.28 -1.01 -3.00
C TYR A 131 -18.79 -1.33 -2.96
N SER A 132 -18.43 -2.54 -3.32
CA SER A 132 -17.05 -2.97 -3.60
C SER A 132 -17.08 -4.07 -4.66
N PRO A 133 -16.17 -4.06 -5.64
CA PRO A 133 -16.06 -5.13 -6.62
C PRO A 133 -15.27 -6.35 -6.08
N VAL A 134 -14.80 -6.28 -4.85
CA VAL A 134 -13.96 -7.33 -4.24
C VAL A 134 -14.83 -8.51 -3.83
N GLU A 135 -14.60 -9.66 -4.45
CA GLU A 135 -15.40 -10.88 -4.20
C GLU A 135 -15.07 -11.57 -2.88
N THR A 136 -13.79 -11.49 -2.46
CA THR A 136 -13.33 -12.14 -1.23
C THR A 136 -13.69 -11.29 -0.02
N ASP A 137 -14.56 -11.77 0.85
CA ASP A 137 -15.06 -11.06 2.04
C ASP A 137 -13.94 -10.51 2.93
N LEU A 138 -12.83 -11.25 3.06
CA LEU A 138 -11.67 -10.84 3.84
C LEU A 138 -11.08 -9.49 3.38
N TYR A 139 -11.18 -9.18 2.10
CA TYR A 139 -10.64 -7.96 1.50
C TYR A 139 -11.74 -6.96 1.08
N ASN A 140 -13.00 -7.33 1.24
CA ASN A 140 -14.14 -6.46 0.91
C ASN A 140 -14.49 -5.56 2.12
N PRO A 141 -14.23 -4.25 2.06
CA PRO A 141 -14.51 -3.35 3.18
C PRO A 141 -15.99 -2.98 3.32
N CYS A 142 -16.84 -3.43 2.40
CA CYS A 142 -18.26 -3.11 2.36
C CYS A 142 -19.18 -4.29 2.73
N VAL A 143 -18.61 -5.40 3.24
CA VAL A 143 -19.42 -6.52 3.73
C VAL A 143 -20.35 -6.10 4.88
N PRO A 144 -21.52 -6.72 5.05
CA PRO A 144 -22.38 -6.47 6.20
C PRO A 144 -21.60 -6.62 7.52
N GLY A 145 -21.74 -5.64 8.41
CA GLY A 145 -21.00 -5.61 9.68
C GLY A 145 -19.55 -5.15 9.57
N SER A 146 -19.13 -4.62 8.43
CA SER A 146 -17.79 -4.00 8.31
C SER A 146 -17.64 -2.84 9.29
N ARG A 147 -16.47 -2.79 9.95
CA ARG A 147 -16.12 -1.70 10.87
C ARG A 147 -15.53 -0.46 10.16
N LEU A 148 -15.44 -0.47 8.83
CA LEU A 148 -14.66 0.50 8.07
C LEU A 148 -15.55 1.56 7.41
N GLY A 149 -15.58 2.75 8.02
CA GLY A 149 -16.33 3.90 7.55
C GLY A 149 -17.81 3.87 7.95
N VAL A 150 -18.48 5.01 7.82
CA VAL A 150 -19.90 5.18 8.11
C VAL A 150 -20.73 4.96 6.86
N THR A 151 -21.89 4.30 7.01
CA THR A 151 -22.90 4.20 5.95
C THR A 151 -23.77 5.48 5.92
N ALA A 152 -24.50 5.68 4.84
CA ALA A 152 -25.40 6.85 4.72
C ALA A 152 -26.48 6.86 5.82
N ASP A 153 -26.97 5.68 6.20
CA ASP A 153 -28.01 5.55 7.25
C ASP A 153 -27.49 5.88 8.66
N GLU A 154 -26.18 5.76 8.87
CA GLU A 154 -25.51 6.13 10.12
C GLU A 154 -25.14 7.62 10.19
N LEU A 155 -25.21 8.34 9.08
CA LEU A 155 -24.81 9.74 8.95
C LEU A 155 -26.05 10.65 8.79
N ASN A 156 -26.57 11.17 9.90
CA ASN A 156 -27.69 12.11 9.86
C ASN A 156 -27.34 13.42 9.15
N ASP A 157 -26.13 13.96 9.40
CA ASP A 157 -25.56 15.11 8.70
C ASP A 157 -24.04 15.09 8.84
N LEU A 158 -23.35 15.82 7.96
CA LEU A 158 -21.90 15.96 8.00
C LEU A 158 -21.50 16.86 9.20
N PRO A 159 -20.70 16.35 10.15
CA PRO A 159 -20.28 17.16 11.31
C PRO A 159 -19.53 18.42 10.89
N ALA A 160 -19.79 19.52 11.57
CA ALA A 160 -19.08 20.78 11.34
C ALA A 160 -17.57 20.60 11.58
N GLY A 161 -16.74 21.03 10.64
CA GLY A 161 -15.28 20.83 10.65
C GLY A 161 -14.78 19.63 9.86
N ILE A 162 -15.65 18.80 9.30
CA ILE A 162 -15.28 17.83 8.29
C ILE A 162 -15.16 18.56 6.94
N ASP A 163 -13.96 18.51 6.37
CA ASP A 163 -13.58 19.13 5.09
C ASP A 163 -13.41 18.12 3.95
N GLY A 164 -13.45 16.83 4.25
CA GLY A 164 -13.28 15.80 3.23
C GLY A 164 -14.01 14.50 3.52
N LEU A 165 -14.20 13.72 2.46
CA LEU A 165 -14.66 12.34 2.54
C LEU A 165 -13.59 11.40 1.99
N HIS A 166 -13.52 10.21 2.56
CA HIS A 166 -12.60 9.16 2.13
C HIS A 166 -13.34 7.84 1.99
N PHE A 167 -13.11 7.14 0.90
CA PHE A 167 -13.48 5.73 0.78
C PHE A 167 -12.31 4.90 0.25
N HIS A 168 -12.29 3.62 0.59
CA HIS A 168 -11.32 2.68 0.06
C HIS A 168 -11.99 1.33 -0.10
N VAL A 169 -12.46 1.03 -1.31
CA VAL A 169 -13.34 -0.10 -1.63
C VAL A 169 -12.81 -0.96 -2.79
N LEU A 170 -11.65 -0.58 -3.34
CA LEU A 170 -11.04 -1.25 -4.47
C LEU A 170 -9.78 -2.03 -4.01
N CYS A 171 -9.51 -3.14 -4.69
CA CYS A 171 -8.29 -3.92 -4.56
C CYS A 171 -7.94 -4.47 -5.94
N GLU A 172 -6.76 -4.09 -6.48
CA GLU A 172 -6.29 -4.49 -7.82
C GLU A 172 -7.36 -4.34 -8.92
N SER A 173 -8.07 -3.23 -8.85
CA SER A 173 -9.30 -3.01 -9.63
C SER A 173 -9.01 -2.17 -10.87
N ARG A 174 -9.90 -2.30 -11.88
CA ARG A 174 -9.86 -1.55 -13.14
C ARG A 174 -10.64 -0.23 -13.04
N PRO A 175 -10.47 0.73 -13.98
CA PRO A 175 -11.14 2.04 -13.92
C PRO A 175 -12.67 1.97 -13.83
N HIS A 176 -13.33 1.06 -14.56
CA HIS A 176 -14.77 0.90 -14.49
C HIS A 176 -15.28 0.56 -13.07
N HIS A 177 -14.50 -0.12 -12.25
CA HIS A 177 -14.87 -0.37 -10.85
C HIS A 177 -14.86 0.93 -10.03
N LEU A 178 -13.92 1.85 -10.30
CA LEU A 178 -13.95 3.18 -9.70
C LEU A 178 -15.19 3.95 -10.13
N LYS A 179 -15.58 3.86 -11.41
CA LYS A 179 -16.83 4.48 -11.89
C LYS A 179 -18.04 4.04 -11.07
N LEU A 180 -18.20 2.74 -10.89
CA LEU A 180 -19.32 2.20 -10.09
C LEU A 180 -19.21 2.61 -8.60
N ALA A 181 -18.02 2.69 -8.05
CA ALA A 181 -17.81 3.18 -6.68
C ALA A 181 -18.22 4.67 -6.56
N LEU A 182 -17.86 5.50 -7.54
CA LEU A 182 -18.23 6.91 -7.57
C LEU A 182 -19.75 7.09 -7.74
N GLU A 183 -20.41 6.30 -8.58
CA GLU A 183 -21.86 6.28 -8.70
C GLU A 183 -22.54 5.93 -7.36
N ALA A 184 -21.98 4.98 -6.61
CA ALA A 184 -22.48 4.65 -5.27
C ALA A 184 -22.23 5.79 -4.27
N VAL A 185 -21.07 6.47 -4.35
CA VAL A 185 -20.78 7.66 -3.53
C VAL A 185 -21.75 8.79 -3.85
N GLU A 186 -21.97 9.11 -5.13
CA GLU A 186 -22.93 10.14 -5.53
C GLU A 186 -24.35 9.81 -5.08
N LYS A 187 -24.76 8.54 -5.18
CA LYS A 187 -26.08 8.07 -4.75
C LYS A 187 -26.29 8.22 -3.24
N HIS A 188 -25.31 7.83 -2.43
CA HIS A 188 -25.47 7.73 -0.98
C HIS A 188 -24.98 8.98 -0.22
N PHE A 189 -23.99 9.69 -0.77
CA PHE A 189 -23.31 10.81 -0.12
C PHE A 189 -23.26 12.07 -0.99
N GLY A 190 -23.91 12.09 -2.16
CA GLY A 190 -23.89 13.21 -3.12
C GLY A 190 -24.24 14.55 -2.51
N GLN A 191 -25.19 14.58 -1.57
CA GLN A 191 -25.62 15.78 -0.85
C GLN A 191 -24.50 16.48 -0.05
N TYR A 192 -23.37 15.79 0.19
CA TYR A 192 -22.24 16.33 0.94
C TYR A 192 -21.11 16.81 0.04
N LEU A 193 -21.07 16.42 -1.25
CA LEU A 193 -19.94 16.69 -2.15
C LEU A 193 -19.70 18.18 -2.39
N ASP A 194 -20.74 19.00 -2.38
CA ASP A 194 -20.61 20.47 -2.52
C ASP A 194 -20.21 21.16 -1.21
N ARG A 195 -20.17 20.41 -0.08
CA ARG A 195 -19.88 20.93 1.26
C ARG A 195 -18.44 20.63 1.73
N ILE A 196 -17.69 19.88 0.93
CA ILE A 196 -16.33 19.44 1.26
C ILE A 196 -15.30 19.96 0.27
N GLY A 197 -14.06 20.06 0.68
CA GLY A 197 -12.93 20.51 -0.13
C GLY A 197 -12.21 19.38 -0.88
N TRP A 198 -12.31 18.12 -0.39
CA TRP A 198 -11.61 17.00 -1.01
C TRP A 198 -12.37 15.67 -0.90
N LEU A 199 -12.16 14.83 -1.90
CA LEU A 199 -12.63 13.43 -1.93
C LEU A 199 -11.42 12.51 -2.14
N ASN A 200 -11.11 11.70 -1.15
CA ASN A 200 -10.07 10.68 -1.23
C ASN A 200 -10.72 9.33 -1.60
N MET A 201 -10.36 8.81 -2.75
CA MET A 201 -10.93 7.61 -3.36
C MET A 201 -10.18 6.34 -2.95
N GLY A 202 -9.18 6.47 -2.05
CA GLY A 202 -8.37 5.36 -1.58
C GLY A 202 -7.44 4.77 -2.64
N GLY A 203 -6.99 3.56 -2.37
CA GLY A 203 -6.12 2.78 -3.25
C GLY A 203 -6.87 1.69 -4.04
N GLY A 204 -6.10 0.72 -4.52
CA GLY A 204 -6.60 -0.39 -5.34
C GLY A 204 -6.52 -0.14 -6.84
N HIS A 205 -5.94 1.00 -7.26
CA HIS A 205 -5.69 1.35 -8.65
C HIS A 205 -4.32 0.83 -9.08
N LEU A 206 -4.29 -0.31 -9.77
CA LEU A 206 -3.05 -0.92 -10.23
C LEU A 206 -2.65 -0.37 -11.62
N MET A 207 -2.50 0.96 -11.71
CA MET A 207 -2.31 1.69 -12.96
C MET A 207 -1.00 1.36 -13.70
N THR A 208 -0.08 0.67 -13.06
CA THR A 208 1.18 0.20 -13.65
C THR A 208 1.10 -1.25 -14.16
N HIS A 209 -0.05 -1.91 -14.01
CA HIS A 209 -0.29 -3.20 -14.63
C HIS A 209 -0.49 -3.02 -16.15
N ALA A 210 0.08 -3.91 -16.95
CA ALA A 210 0.07 -3.81 -18.41
C ALA A 210 -1.32 -3.72 -19.05
N GLU A 211 -2.32 -4.34 -18.44
CA GLU A 211 -3.71 -4.35 -18.92
C GLU A 211 -4.58 -3.25 -18.28
N TYR A 212 -4.00 -2.33 -17.51
CA TYR A 212 -4.76 -1.25 -16.89
C TYR A 212 -4.93 -0.08 -17.85
N ASP A 213 -6.17 0.31 -18.12
CA ASP A 213 -6.47 1.44 -19.00
C ASP A 213 -6.34 2.78 -18.25
N CYS A 214 -5.16 3.40 -18.35
CA CYS A 214 -4.90 4.70 -17.76
C CYS A 214 -5.69 5.82 -18.45
N ASP A 215 -6.01 5.70 -19.74
CA ASP A 215 -6.77 6.71 -20.46
C ASP A 215 -8.24 6.74 -20.00
N GLU A 216 -8.83 5.55 -19.75
CA GLU A 216 -10.15 5.43 -19.12
C GLU A 216 -10.15 6.07 -17.72
N LEU A 217 -9.11 5.79 -16.89
CA LEU A 217 -9.00 6.40 -15.55
C LEU A 217 -8.92 7.92 -15.64
N ILE A 218 -8.06 8.45 -16.50
CA ILE A 218 -7.88 9.91 -16.69
C ILE A 218 -9.20 10.56 -17.13
N ALA A 219 -9.88 9.96 -18.11
CA ALA A 219 -11.17 10.46 -18.60
C ALA A 219 -12.23 10.46 -17.49
N LEU A 220 -12.32 9.39 -16.72
CA LEU A 220 -13.24 9.26 -15.59
C LEU A 220 -13.00 10.33 -14.52
N LEU A 221 -11.75 10.54 -14.13
CA LEU A 221 -11.38 11.55 -13.12
C LEU A 221 -11.67 12.97 -13.60
N ARG A 222 -11.39 13.26 -14.88
CA ARG A 222 -11.72 14.55 -15.49
C ARG A 222 -13.23 14.81 -15.55
N ASP A 223 -14.01 13.79 -15.94
CA ASP A 223 -15.47 13.87 -15.95
C ASP A 223 -16.01 14.15 -14.55
N PHE A 224 -15.59 13.35 -13.56
CA PHE A 224 -16.01 13.56 -12.17
C PHE A 224 -15.61 14.95 -11.64
N LYS A 225 -14.38 15.39 -11.93
CA LYS A 225 -13.92 16.74 -11.58
C LYS A 225 -14.74 17.84 -12.25
N SER A 226 -15.20 17.63 -13.48
CA SER A 226 -16.03 18.61 -14.19
C SER A 226 -17.40 18.79 -13.55
N ARG A 227 -17.96 17.71 -13.00
CA ARG A 227 -19.23 17.74 -12.24
C ARG A 227 -19.07 18.30 -10.84
N HIS A 228 -17.89 18.15 -10.24
CA HIS A 228 -17.55 18.60 -8.88
C HIS A 228 -16.30 19.49 -8.88
N PRO A 229 -16.33 20.70 -9.49
CA PRO A 229 -15.12 21.49 -9.78
C PRO A 229 -14.38 22.00 -8.54
N ARG A 230 -15.05 22.07 -7.39
CA ARG A 230 -14.44 22.51 -6.12
C ARG A 230 -13.64 21.39 -5.42
N LEU A 231 -13.94 20.13 -5.70
CA LEU A 231 -13.29 19.01 -5.02
C LEU A 231 -11.84 18.83 -5.48
N ARG A 232 -10.93 18.71 -4.57
CA ARG A 232 -9.65 18.06 -4.79
C ARG A 232 -9.89 16.55 -4.81
N LEU A 233 -9.42 15.85 -5.83
CA LEU A 233 -9.54 14.41 -5.96
C LEU A 233 -8.21 13.78 -5.56
N ILE A 234 -8.23 12.79 -4.68
CA ILE A 234 -7.03 12.13 -4.15
C ILE A 234 -7.14 10.63 -4.39
N LEU A 235 -6.06 10.02 -4.87
CA LEU A 235 -5.89 8.57 -5.01
C LEU A 235 -4.71 8.11 -4.13
N GLU A 236 -4.84 6.94 -3.52
CA GLU A 236 -3.83 6.32 -2.64
C GLU A 236 -3.31 4.98 -3.19
N PRO A 237 -2.78 4.90 -4.42
CA PRO A 237 -2.19 3.66 -4.89
C PRO A 237 -1.00 3.28 -4.01
N GLY A 238 -0.87 2.00 -3.71
CA GLY A 238 0.28 1.44 -3.00
C GLY A 238 1.08 0.54 -3.94
N SER A 239 0.53 -0.64 -4.26
CA SER A 239 1.17 -1.63 -5.14
C SER A 239 1.64 -1.04 -6.47
N ALA A 240 0.87 -0.11 -7.06
CA ALA A 240 1.20 0.47 -8.35
C ALA A 240 2.59 1.14 -8.40
N PHE A 241 3.07 1.69 -7.29
CA PHE A 241 4.41 2.28 -7.25
C PHE A 241 5.51 1.24 -7.41
N THR A 242 5.35 0.08 -6.78
CA THR A 242 6.40 -0.95 -6.72
C THR A 242 5.98 -2.28 -7.37
N TRP A 243 4.95 -2.25 -8.22
CA TRP A 243 4.52 -3.40 -9.01
C TRP A 243 5.62 -3.84 -9.97
N ARG A 244 6.07 -5.10 -9.85
CA ARG A 244 7.14 -5.69 -10.66
C ARG A 244 8.42 -4.85 -10.73
N THR A 245 8.77 -4.21 -9.63
CA THR A 245 10.01 -3.42 -9.54
C THR A 245 11.14 -4.15 -8.86
N GLY A 246 10.97 -5.43 -8.54
CA GLY A 246 12.04 -6.21 -7.94
C GLY A 246 11.58 -7.58 -7.45
N CYS A 247 12.47 -8.25 -6.74
CA CYS A 247 12.35 -9.65 -6.39
C CYS A 247 12.82 -9.95 -4.96
N LEU A 248 12.52 -11.16 -4.50
CA LEU A 248 13.17 -11.79 -3.35
C LEU A 248 14.17 -12.82 -3.88
N VAL A 249 15.42 -12.72 -3.47
CA VAL A 249 16.48 -13.69 -3.76
C VAL A 249 16.70 -14.55 -2.52
N SER A 250 16.70 -15.86 -2.70
CA SER A 250 16.99 -16.83 -1.65
C SER A 250 17.96 -17.90 -2.13
N THR A 251 18.49 -18.70 -1.23
CA THR A 251 19.37 -19.83 -1.54
C THR A 251 18.68 -21.13 -1.12
N VAL A 252 18.85 -22.17 -1.90
CA VAL A 252 18.46 -23.54 -1.52
C VAL A 252 19.47 -24.01 -0.48
N GLU A 253 19.06 -24.05 0.79
CA GLU A 253 19.93 -24.45 1.90
C GLU A 253 19.91 -25.97 2.15
N ASP A 254 18.76 -26.63 1.86
CA ASP A 254 18.58 -28.06 2.00
C ASP A 254 17.49 -28.57 1.07
N ILE A 255 17.49 -29.87 0.78
CA ILE A 255 16.49 -30.57 -0.02
C ILE A 255 16.04 -31.80 0.76
N VAL A 256 14.82 -31.79 1.26
CA VAL A 256 14.24 -32.83 2.12
C VAL A 256 13.16 -33.58 1.38
N GLY A 257 13.47 -34.74 0.83
CA GLY A 257 12.50 -35.64 0.18
C GLY A 257 11.82 -35.01 -1.06
N ALA A 258 11.44 -35.83 -2.00
CA ALA A 258 10.62 -35.37 -3.12
C ALA A 258 9.15 -35.35 -2.71
N HIS A 259 8.47 -34.23 -2.90
CA HIS A 259 7.03 -34.22 -3.01
C HIS A 259 6.69 -34.82 -4.38
N GLU A 260 5.90 -35.87 -4.44
CA GLU A 260 5.58 -36.51 -5.73
C GLU A 260 4.88 -35.50 -6.66
N PRO A 261 5.46 -35.18 -7.83
CA PRO A 261 4.82 -34.30 -8.79
C PRO A 261 3.65 -35.04 -9.45
N ALA A 262 2.66 -34.27 -9.93
CA ALA A 262 1.74 -34.80 -10.93
C ALA A 262 2.55 -35.28 -12.16
N GLU A 263 2.10 -36.37 -12.82
CA GLU A 263 2.83 -37.01 -13.90
C GLU A 263 3.53 -36.03 -14.87
N GLY A 264 4.86 -36.11 -14.92
CA GLY A 264 5.68 -35.41 -15.93
C GLY A 264 6.29 -34.07 -15.49
N GLU A 265 6.02 -33.53 -14.30
CA GLU A 265 6.61 -32.27 -13.84
C GLU A 265 7.44 -32.44 -12.57
N LYS A 266 8.65 -31.86 -12.55
CA LYS A 266 9.46 -31.74 -11.33
C LYS A 266 8.94 -30.54 -10.54
N ARG A 267 8.18 -30.80 -9.48
CA ARG A 267 7.66 -29.77 -8.55
C ARG A 267 8.39 -29.81 -7.23
N TRP A 268 8.69 -28.62 -6.74
CA TRP A 268 9.37 -28.42 -5.47
C TRP A 268 8.49 -27.55 -4.57
N ARG A 269 8.27 -27.98 -3.33
CA ARG A 269 7.65 -27.12 -2.34
C ARG A 269 8.71 -26.27 -1.70
N MET A 270 8.59 -24.93 -1.86
CA MET A 270 9.51 -23.99 -1.26
C MET A 270 9.13 -23.76 0.19
N GLY A 271 9.94 -24.25 1.12
CA GLY A 271 9.79 -24.06 2.56
C GLY A 271 10.69 -22.97 3.08
N GLY A 272 10.22 -22.25 4.12
CA GLY A 272 11.04 -21.35 4.91
C GLY A 272 11.95 -22.07 5.92
N THR A 273 12.71 -21.29 6.68
CA THR A 273 13.68 -21.81 7.68
C THR A 273 13.13 -21.85 9.10
N SER A 274 11.87 -21.48 9.31
CA SER A 274 11.23 -21.55 10.64
C SER A 274 10.71 -22.96 10.95
N CYS A 275 10.45 -23.26 12.24
CA CYS A 275 9.82 -24.53 12.60
C CYS A 275 8.29 -24.53 12.45
N LEU A 276 7.69 -23.53 11.82
CA LEU A 276 6.26 -23.52 11.53
C LEU A 276 5.93 -24.52 10.43
N ALA A 277 5.06 -25.51 10.71
CA ALA A 277 4.69 -26.54 9.73
C ALA A 277 4.09 -25.99 8.41
N GLY A 278 3.49 -24.80 8.44
CA GLY A 278 2.89 -24.11 7.29
C GLY A 278 3.79 -23.03 6.67
N ASP A 279 5.09 -23.01 6.96
CA ASP A 279 6.03 -22.05 6.41
C ASP A 279 6.44 -22.42 4.98
N TYR A 280 5.51 -22.23 4.05
CA TYR A 280 5.69 -22.51 2.62
C TYR A 280 5.41 -21.30 1.75
N CYS A 281 6.21 -21.18 0.66
CA CYS A 281 6.03 -20.20 -0.41
C CYS A 281 5.55 -20.85 -1.73
N GLY A 282 4.66 -21.84 -1.62
CA GLY A 282 4.05 -22.50 -2.79
C GLY A 282 4.84 -23.67 -3.36
N ASP A 283 4.26 -24.28 -4.40
CA ASP A 283 4.84 -25.38 -5.17
C ASP A 283 5.25 -24.86 -6.54
N TRP A 284 6.48 -25.10 -6.96
CA TRP A 284 7.09 -24.52 -8.14
C TRP A 284 7.69 -25.60 -9.04
N ALA A 285 7.59 -25.43 -10.35
CA ALA A 285 8.25 -26.29 -11.33
C ALA A 285 9.52 -25.61 -11.87
N PHE A 286 10.58 -26.39 -12.01
CA PHE A 286 11.84 -25.96 -12.62
C PHE A 286 12.18 -26.86 -13.80
N ASP A 287 12.91 -26.34 -14.77
CA ASP A 287 13.38 -27.09 -15.96
C ASP A 287 14.56 -28.02 -15.64
N HIS A 288 15.05 -27.98 -14.43
CA HIS A 288 16.16 -28.80 -13.92
C HIS A 288 15.93 -29.25 -12.48
N GLU A 289 16.81 -30.13 -11.98
CA GLU A 289 16.84 -30.48 -10.55
C GLU A 289 17.57 -29.43 -9.75
N LEU A 290 16.88 -28.91 -8.69
CA LEU A 290 17.48 -27.95 -7.78
C LEU A 290 18.63 -28.59 -6.99
N LYS A 291 19.64 -27.79 -6.66
CA LYS A 291 20.81 -28.17 -5.86
C LYS A 291 20.98 -27.23 -4.68
N VAL A 292 21.49 -27.76 -3.59
CA VAL A 292 21.93 -26.95 -2.45
C VAL A 292 22.95 -25.92 -2.91
N GLY A 293 22.80 -24.69 -2.46
CA GLY A 293 23.61 -23.52 -2.88
C GLY A 293 23.08 -22.78 -4.10
N GLU A 294 22.04 -23.29 -4.78
CA GLU A 294 21.44 -22.62 -5.91
C GLU A 294 20.60 -21.40 -5.49
N ARG A 295 20.60 -20.35 -6.31
CA ARG A 295 19.80 -19.14 -6.05
C ARG A 295 18.43 -19.27 -6.69
N ILE A 296 17.40 -19.01 -5.90
CA ILE A 296 16.01 -18.88 -6.37
C ILE A 296 15.64 -17.40 -6.34
N VAL A 297 15.01 -16.93 -7.40
CA VAL A 297 14.53 -15.58 -7.55
C VAL A 297 13.00 -15.60 -7.65
N PHE A 298 12.33 -15.06 -6.63
CA PHE A 298 10.88 -14.88 -6.62
C PHE A 298 10.58 -13.47 -7.13
N GLU A 299 9.92 -13.40 -8.27
CA GLU A 299 9.57 -12.12 -8.91
C GLU A 299 8.44 -11.40 -8.16
N ASP A 300 8.39 -10.07 -8.31
CA ASP A 300 7.32 -9.18 -7.80
C ASP A 300 7.14 -9.24 -6.28
N MET A 301 8.25 -9.25 -5.53
CA MET A 301 8.25 -9.42 -4.08
C MET A 301 8.55 -8.13 -3.30
N ILE A 302 8.33 -6.94 -3.88
CA ILE A 302 8.62 -5.68 -3.18
C ILE A 302 7.40 -5.17 -2.40
N HIS A 303 6.20 -5.17 -3.00
CA HIS A 303 5.00 -4.67 -2.35
C HIS A 303 4.29 -5.76 -1.53
N TYR A 304 3.71 -5.37 -0.39
CA TYR A 304 2.97 -6.22 0.55
C TYR A 304 3.71 -7.47 1.09
N THR A 305 4.95 -7.71 0.71
CA THR A 305 5.79 -8.81 1.20
C THR A 305 6.77 -8.31 2.27
N MET A 306 7.68 -7.42 1.92
CA MET A 306 8.67 -6.83 2.84
C MET A 306 8.03 -6.26 4.13
N VAL A 307 6.89 -5.58 4.01
CA VAL A 307 6.16 -4.96 5.13
C VAL A 307 5.41 -5.96 6.01
N LYS A 308 5.32 -7.23 5.61
CA LYS A 308 4.56 -8.29 6.30
C LYS A 308 5.42 -9.42 6.87
N THR A 309 6.73 -9.38 6.68
CA THR A 309 7.62 -10.42 7.23
C THR A 309 7.68 -10.37 8.75
N THR A 310 7.96 -11.51 9.37
CA THR A 310 8.13 -11.64 10.81
C THR A 310 9.46 -12.30 11.15
N MET A 311 9.94 -12.12 12.38
CA MET A 311 11.14 -12.79 12.89
C MET A 311 10.73 -13.97 13.80
N PHE A 312 9.77 -14.79 13.36
CA PHE A 312 9.39 -15.99 14.08
C PHE A 312 10.59 -16.93 14.24
N ASN A 313 10.75 -17.58 15.39
CA ASN A 313 11.93 -18.37 15.78
C ASN A 313 13.29 -17.62 15.75
N GLY A 314 13.29 -16.29 15.66
CA GLY A 314 14.53 -15.52 15.51
C GLY A 314 15.12 -15.57 14.09
N VAL A 315 14.39 -16.08 13.11
CA VAL A 315 14.79 -16.02 11.69
C VAL A 315 14.85 -14.56 11.27
N ALA A 316 16.01 -14.13 10.77
CA ALA A 316 16.22 -12.74 10.37
C ALA A 316 15.32 -12.38 9.16
N HIS A 317 14.90 -11.11 9.11
CA HIS A 317 14.27 -10.60 7.89
C HIS A 317 15.26 -10.68 6.72
N PRO A 318 14.77 -10.87 5.48
CA PRO A 318 15.60 -10.73 4.30
C PRO A 318 16.23 -9.34 4.25
N SER A 319 17.51 -9.26 3.87
CA SER A 319 18.22 -8.00 3.67
C SER A 319 17.54 -7.14 2.60
N ILE A 320 17.77 -5.82 2.61
CA ILE A 320 17.22 -4.89 1.62
C ILE A 320 18.34 -4.39 0.73
N VAL A 321 18.17 -4.55 -0.58
CA VAL A 321 19.12 -4.19 -1.61
C VAL A 321 18.47 -3.30 -2.65
N ILE A 322 19.19 -2.31 -3.17
CA ILE A 322 18.80 -1.53 -4.35
C ILE A 322 19.77 -1.82 -5.49
N ALA A 323 19.25 -2.24 -6.62
CA ALA A 323 19.96 -2.27 -7.89
C ALA A 323 19.82 -0.89 -8.55
N ARG A 324 20.95 -0.18 -8.64
CA ARG A 324 21.00 1.21 -9.15
C ARG A 324 20.94 1.23 -10.67
N ARG A 325 20.54 2.37 -11.23
CA ARG A 325 20.50 2.63 -12.67
C ARG A 325 21.84 2.43 -13.38
N ASP A 326 22.95 2.62 -12.67
CA ASP A 326 24.32 2.45 -13.19
C ASP A 326 24.85 0.99 -13.11
N GLY A 327 24.01 0.05 -12.66
CA GLY A 327 24.31 -1.36 -12.54
C GLY A 327 24.99 -1.78 -11.23
N ARG A 328 25.26 -0.84 -10.31
CA ARG A 328 25.72 -1.17 -8.95
C ARG A 328 24.58 -1.74 -8.12
N THR A 329 24.91 -2.46 -7.08
CA THR A 329 23.97 -2.94 -6.06
C THR A 329 24.42 -2.46 -4.69
N ASP A 330 23.51 -1.80 -3.96
CA ASP A 330 23.77 -1.28 -2.63
C ASP A 330 22.94 -2.08 -1.61
N VAL A 331 23.61 -2.67 -0.63
CA VAL A 331 22.93 -3.27 0.53
C VAL A 331 22.54 -2.13 1.47
N ILE A 332 21.23 -1.90 1.58
CA ILE A 332 20.66 -0.78 2.35
C ILE A 332 20.50 -1.17 3.83
N ARG A 333 20.08 -2.40 4.07
CA ARG A 333 19.83 -2.91 5.42
C ARG A 333 20.08 -4.41 5.49
N GLU A 334 20.77 -4.80 6.54
CA GLU A 334 20.85 -6.19 7.01
C GLU A 334 20.22 -6.28 8.39
N PHE A 335 19.60 -7.42 8.68
CA PHE A 335 18.93 -7.67 9.95
C PHE A 335 19.67 -8.77 10.71
N GLY A 336 19.78 -8.63 12.03
CA GLY A 336 20.53 -9.54 12.88
C GLY A 336 19.85 -9.83 14.21
N TYR A 337 20.62 -10.44 15.11
CA TYR A 337 20.15 -10.83 16.43
C TYR A 337 19.54 -9.67 17.23
N GLU A 338 20.11 -8.46 17.13
CA GLU A 338 19.64 -7.29 17.88
C GLU A 338 18.23 -6.86 17.46
N ASP A 339 17.88 -7.01 16.17
CA ASP A 339 16.53 -6.71 15.69
C ASP A 339 15.50 -7.66 16.31
N PHE A 340 15.85 -8.93 16.47
CA PHE A 340 15.01 -9.92 17.14
C PHE A 340 14.95 -9.67 18.65
N ARG A 341 16.10 -9.58 19.32
CA ARG A 341 16.19 -9.41 20.77
C ARG A 341 15.45 -8.17 21.26
N ASN A 342 15.71 -7.02 20.63
CA ASN A 342 15.16 -5.74 21.07
C ASN A 342 13.64 -5.62 20.86
N ARG A 343 13.05 -6.52 20.06
CA ARG A 343 11.60 -6.65 19.94
C ARG A 343 10.97 -7.41 21.11
N MET A 344 11.72 -8.26 21.81
CA MET A 344 11.17 -9.19 22.80
C MET A 344 11.16 -8.61 24.23
N SER A 345 12.02 -7.63 24.52
CA SER A 345 12.06 -7.02 25.86
C SER A 345 12.71 -5.63 25.85
#